data_ed560e71692a189dd5c38eabfbfcee7f
#
_entry.id   ed560e71692a189dd5c38eabfbfcee7f
#
_cell.length_a   1.000
_cell.length_b   1.000
_cell.length_c   1.000
_cell.angle_alpha   90.00
_cell.angle_beta   90.00
_cell.angle_gamma   90.00
#
_symmetry.space_group_name_H-M   'P 1'
#
loop_
_entity.id
_entity.type
_entity.pdbx_description
1 polymer ?
#
loop_
_entity_poly.entity_id
_entity_poly.type
_entity_poly.pdbx_seq_one_letter_code
_entity_poly.pdbx_strand_id
1 'polypeptide(L)'
;KMLFSSYGPLALKWNYVPKMIPWFLHYIKNCNKKSMLHTAKSMNQILSLSNDAYEEIFKEIDMTNLIEKKGIIYVWTKKNLKSRELEIKTRKDLGIEQKLLTQKEILELEPNLKPVFDAGVIYENAMHAKDPQGILKKIFKLFIDKGGKFIQENILSLKQISENQTII
;
A
#
# COMPACT_ATOMS: atom_id res chain seq x y z
N LYS A 1 23.80 11.12 3.67
CA LYS A 1 23.62 11.80 4.99
C LYS A 1 22.56 11.17 5.86
N MET A 2 21.43 10.64 5.33
CA MET A 2 20.35 10.00 6.11
C MET A 2 20.75 8.70 6.82
N LEU A 3 21.61 7.87 6.22
CA LEU A 3 22.03 6.57 6.76
C LEU A 3 22.97 6.67 7.98
N PHE A 4 23.60 7.82 8.20
CA PHE A 4 24.59 8.05 9.26
C PHE A 4 24.11 9.06 10.33
N SER A 5 22.82 9.40 10.30
CA SER A 5 22.22 10.30 11.30
C SER A 5 21.53 9.47 12.39
N SER A 6 21.88 9.69 13.64
CA SER A 6 21.20 9.07 14.79
C SER A 6 19.72 9.47 14.92
N TYR A 7 19.30 10.51 14.22
CA TYR A 7 17.91 10.98 14.12
C TYR A 7 17.27 10.68 12.75
N GLY A 8 17.94 9.84 11.93
CA GLY A 8 17.40 9.44 10.64
C GLY A 8 16.26 8.42 10.77
N PRO A 9 15.36 8.33 9.77
CA PRO A 9 14.28 7.33 9.76
C PRO A 9 14.79 5.89 9.64
N LEU A 10 16.09 5.68 9.40
CA LEU A 10 16.75 4.39 9.28
C LEU A 10 17.77 4.23 10.40
N ALA A 11 17.49 3.34 11.34
CA ALA A 11 18.43 2.92 12.38
C ALA A 11 19.13 1.63 11.93
N LEU A 12 20.45 1.71 11.67
CA LEU A 12 21.26 0.56 11.32
C LEU A 12 21.91 -0.03 12.58
N LYS A 13 21.66 -1.32 12.84
CA LYS A 13 22.44 -2.10 13.80
C LYS A 13 23.72 -2.58 13.09
N TRP A 14 24.86 -2.01 13.42
CA TRP A 14 26.14 -2.22 12.72
C TRP A 14 26.58 -3.69 12.66
N ASN A 15 26.28 -4.49 13.68
CA ASN A 15 26.54 -5.93 13.70
C ASN A 15 25.70 -6.74 12.68
N TYR A 16 24.60 -6.17 12.17
CA TYR A 16 23.78 -6.79 11.12
C TYR A 16 24.18 -6.38 9.70
N VAL A 17 24.91 -5.28 9.54
CA VAL A 17 25.30 -4.74 8.22
C VAL A 17 25.97 -5.79 7.34
N PRO A 18 26.95 -6.60 7.79
CA PRO A 18 27.56 -7.62 6.93
C PRO A 18 26.57 -8.64 6.39
N LYS A 19 25.58 -9.03 7.20
CA LYS A 19 24.51 -9.98 6.79
C LYS A 19 23.53 -9.36 5.79
N MET A 20 23.40 -8.04 5.77
CA MET A 20 22.52 -7.30 4.86
C MET A 20 23.16 -6.99 3.51
N ILE A 21 24.49 -7.08 3.37
CA ILE A 21 25.21 -6.72 2.14
C ILE A 21 24.62 -7.42 0.91
N PRO A 22 24.41 -8.77 0.86
CA PRO A 22 23.86 -9.42 -0.33
C PRO A 22 22.50 -8.88 -0.73
N TRP A 23 21.61 -8.70 0.26
CA TRP A 23 20.27 -8.11 0.05
C TRP A 23 20.40 -6.65 -0.47
N PHE A 24 21.27 -5.86 0.10
CA PHE A 24 21.49 -4.46 -0.28
C PHE A 24 22.01 -4.32 -1.72
N LEU A 25 22.89 -5.21 -2.15
CA LEU A 25 23.35 -5.27 -3.54
C LEU A 25 22.22 -5.61 -4.51
N HIS A 26 21.37 -6.58 -4.16
CA HIS A 26 20.15 -6.90 -4.93
C HIS A 26 19.18 -5.73 -4.98
N TYR A 27 18.98 -5.03 -3.86
CA TYR A 27 18.14 -3.84 -3.79
C TYR A 27 18.65 -2.75 -4.73
N ILE A 28 19.94 -2.38 -4.65
CA ILE A 28 20.57 -1.36 -5.52
C ILE A 28 20.45 -1.76 -7.00
N LYS A 29 20.71 -3.02 -7.33
CA LYS A 29 20.57 -3.55 -8.70
C LYS A 29 19.17 -3.33 -9.25
N ASN A 30 18.15 -3.40 -8.40
CA ASN A 30 16.74 -3.21 -8.77
C ASN A 30 16.26 -1.74 -8.67
N CYS A 31 17.06 -0.82 -8.13
CA CYS A 31 16.77 0.61 -8.10
C CYS A 31 16.96 1.27 -9.47
N ASN A 32 16.22 0.79 -10.47
CA ASN A 32 16.24 1.33 -11.83
C ASN A 32 14.81 1.41 -12.39
N LYS A 33 14.62 2.25 -13.40
CA LYS A 33 13.30 2.50 -14.02
C LYS A 33 12.66 1.22 -14.57
N LYS A 34 13.42 0.33 -15.19
CA LYS A 34 12.90 -0.93 -15.78
C LYS A 34 12.30 -1.83 -14.70
N SER A 35 13.04 -2.06 -13.61
CA SER A 35 12.57 -2.87 -12.48
C SER A 35 11.38 -2.22 -11.79
N MET A 36 11.37 -0.89 -11.62
CA MET A 36 10.26 -0.16 -11.05
C MET A 36 8.98 -0.35 -11.89
N LEU A 37 9.04 -0.18 -13.21
CA LEU A 37 7.89 -0.35 -14.09
C LEU A 37 7.39 -1.79 -14.13
N HIS A 38 8.31 -2.77 -14.12
CA HIS A 38 7.95 -4.18 -14.03
C HIS A 38 7.21 -4.49 -12.73
N THR A 39 7.75 -4.05 -11.59
CA THR A 39 7.11 -4.22 -10.28
C THR A 39 5.75 -3.53 -10.22
N ALA A 40 5.63 -2.30 -10.71
CA ALA A 40 4.37 -1.57 -10.74
C ALA A 40 3.30 -2.32 -11.54
N LYS A 41 3.66 -2.85 -12.71
CA LYS A 41 2.75 -3.65 -13.56
C LYS A 41 2.31 -4.94 -12.86
N SER A 42 3.25 -5.68 -12.28
CA SER A 42 2.96 -6.95 -11.58
C SER A 42 2.09 -6.72 -10.34
N MET A 43 2.39 -5.68 -9.56
CA MET A 43 1.55 -5.31 -8.41
C MET A 43 0.15 -4.88 -8.84
N ASN A 44 0.02 -4.12 -9.92
CA ASN A 44 -1.28 -3.70 -10.43
C ASN A 44 -2.17 -4.90 -10.83
N GLN A 45 -1.60 -5.95 -11.42
CA GLN A 45 -2.35 -7.17 -11.76
C GLN A 45 -3.01 -7.85 -10.56
N ILE A 46 -2.40 -7.75 -9.38
CA ILE A 46 -2.93 -8.32 -8.14
C ILE A 46 -3.85 -7.32 -7.44
N LEU A 47 -3.39 -6.07 -7.29
CA LEU A 47 -4.07 -5.06 -6.49
C LEU A 47 -5.32 -4.49 -7.17
N SER A 48 -5.41 -4.51 -8.50
CA SER A 48 -6.61 -4.05 -9.21
C SER A 48 -7.86 -4.84 -8.88
N LEU A 49 -7.73 -6.09 -8.44
CA LEU A 49 -8.84 -6.96 -8.05
C LEU A 49 -9.23 -6.81 -6.58
N SER A 50 -8.39 -6.15 -5.77
CA SER A 50 -8.57 -6.14 -4.31
C SER A 50 -9.79 -5.34 -3.86
N ASN A 51 -10.10 -4.22 -4.53
CA ASN A 51 -11.27 -3.42 -4.18
C ASN A 51 -12.56 -4.21 -4.37
N ASP A 52 -12.73 -4.87 -5.51
CA ASP A 52 -13.92 -5.66 -5.81
C ASP A 52 -14.07 -6.84 -4.83
N ALA A 53 -12.96 -7.52 -4.53
CA ALA A 53 -12.95 -8.62 -3.55
C ALA A 53 -13.32 -8.14 -2.15
N TYR A 54 -12.85 -6.97 -1.72
CA TYR A 54 -13.27 -6.40 -0.43
C TYR A 54 -14.73 -5.95 -0.44
N GLU A 55 -15.22 -5.35 -1.52
CA GLU A 55 -16.64 -4.96 -1.62
C GLU A 55 -17.59 -6.18 -1.51
N GLU A 56 -17.22 -7.32 -2.06
CA GLU A 56 -17.99 -8.56 -1.89
C GLU A 56 -18.05 -9.01 -0.43
N ILE A 57 -16.91 -9.01 0.27
CA ILE A 57 -16.85 -9.34 1.70
C ILE A 57 -17.66 -8.32 2.51
N PHE A 58 -17.58 -7.04 2.18
CA PHE A 58 -18.26 -5.96 2.90
C PHE A 58 -19.79 -5.98 2.73
N LYS A 59 -20.33 -6.63 1.71
CA LYS A 59 -21.78 -6.87 1.60
C LYS A 59 -22.30 -7.81 2.68
N GLU A 60 -21.46 -8.70 3.19
CA GLU A 60 -21.82 -9.68 4.22
C GLU A 60 -21.52 -9.18 5.64
N ILE A 61 -20.80 -8.08 5.78
CA ILE A 61 -20.34 -7.56 7.07
C ILE A 61 -20.63 -6.05 7.16
N ASP A 62 -21.27 -5.62 8.24
CA ASP A 62 -21.39 -4.18 8.51
C ASP A 62 -20.03 -3.55 8.79
N MET A 63 -19.56 -2.71 7.87
CA MET A 63 -18.29 -1.99 7.94
C MET A 63 -18.44 -0.48 8.18
N THR A 64 -19.66 0.00 8.46
CA THR A 64 -20.03 1.43 8.48
C THR A 64 -19.08 2.29 9.32
N ASN A 65 -18.63 1.82 10.47
CA ASN A 65 -17.75 2.58 11.36
C ASN A 65 -16.26 2.18 11.25
N LEU A 66 -15.91 1.23 10.40
CA LEU A 66 -14.58 0.66 10.31
C LEU A 66 -13.79 1.16 9.09
N ILE A 67 -14.50 1.64 8.07
CA ILE A 67 -13.93 2.09 6.80
C ILE A 67 -14.48 3.47 6.46
N GLU A 68 -13.64 4.29 5.88
CA GLU A 68 -13.98 5.60 5.35
C GLU A 68 -13.57 5.70 3.88
N LYS A 69 -14.51 6.11 3.00
CA LYS A 69 -14.29 6.28 1.56
C LYS A 69 -14.22 7.78 1.25
N LYS A 70 -13.14 8.44 1.69
CA LYS A 70 -12.92 9.87 1.46
C LYS A 70 -11.75 10.17 0.52
N GLY A 71 -11.12 9.12 -0.01
CA GLY A 71 -9.92 9.25 -0.80
C GLY A 71 -8.66 9.49 0.05
N ILE A 72 -7.54 9.67 -0.65
CA ILE A 72 -6.23 9.98 -0.06
C ILE A 72 -5.59 11.10 -0.85
N ILE A 73 -5.07 12.11 -0.15
CA ILE A 73 -4.31 13.21 -0.74
C ILE A 73 -2.83 13.03 -0.44
N TYR A 74 -1.99 13.05 -1.46
CA TYR A 74 -0.53 13.15 -1.32
C TYR A 74 -0.09 14.54 -1.73
N VAL A 75 0.72 15.20 -0.90
CA VAL A 75 1.23 16.54 -1.13
C VAL A 75 2.75 16.55 -1.27
N TRP A 76 3.29 17.51 -2.03
CA TRP A 76 4.74 17.67 -2.24
C TRP A 76 5.13 19.12 -2.50
N THR A 77 6.41 19.42 -2.33
CA THR A 77 7.01 20.70 -2.70
C THR A 77 7.45 20.70 -4.17
N LYS A 78 7.59 21.87 -4.78
CA LYS A 78 8.08 22.06 -6.17
C LYS A 78 9.40 21.32 -6.44
N LYS A 79 10.29 21.28 -5.45
CA LYS A 79 11.58 20.56 -5.54
C LYS A 79 11.40 19.08 -5.91
N ASN A 80 10.28 18.48 -5.49
CA ASN A 80 10.00 17.06 -5.70
C ASN A 80 9.10 16.79 -6.92
N LEU A 81 8.58 17.83 -7.59
CA LEU A 81 7.61 17.67 -8.67
C LEU A 81 8.17 16.81 -9.83
N LYS A 82 9.39 17.13 -10.31
CA LYS A 82 10.02 16.35 -11.39
C LYS A 82 10.19 14.87 -11.07
N SER A 83 10.49 14.53 -9.81
CA SER A 83 10.60 13.13 -9.39
C SER A 83 9.25 12.41 -9.34
N ARG A 84 8.15 13.15 -9.23
CA ARG A 84 6.78 12.63 -9.19
C ARG A 84 6.15 12.44 -10.56
N GLU A 85 6.64 13.13 -11.58
CA GLU A 85 6.08 13.04 -12.95
C GLU A 85 6.06 11.59 -13.46
N LEU A 86 7.15 10.84 -13.24
CA LEU A 86 7.23 9.43 -13.63
C LEU A 86 6.21 8.57 -12.86
N GLU A 87 6.04 8.83 -11.57
CA GLU A 87 5.09 8.12 -10.70
C GLU A 87 3.66 8.40 -11.15
N ILE A 88 3.30 9.66 -11.36
CA ILE A 88 1.98 10.10 -11.83
C ILE A 88 1.67 9.47 -13.19
N LYS A 89 2.63 9.56 -14.13
CA LYS A 89 2.49 8.94 -15.44
C LYS A 89 2.30 7.43 -15.35
N THR A 90 3.11 6.74 -14.56
CA THR A 90 3.04 5.29 -14.40
C THR A 90 1.67 4.85 -13.88
N ARG A 91 1.15 5.53 -12.86
CA ARG A 91 -0.20 5.24 -12.33
C ARG A 91 -1.29 5.48 -13.37
N LYS A 92 -1.20 6.58 -14.12
CA LYS A 92 -2.13 6.86 -15.23
C LYS A 92 -2.09 5.77 -16.30
N ASP A 93 -0.88 5.35 -16.70
CA ASP A 93 -0.69 4.29 -17.71
C ASP A 93 -1.22 2.92 -17.23
N LEU A 94 -1.33 2.71 -15.91
CA LEU A 94 -1.92 1.54 -15.27
C LEU A 94 -3.43 1.66 -14.98
N GLY A 95 -4.07 2.72 -15.44
CA GLY A 95 -5.51 2.93 -15.26
C GLY A 95 -5.93 3.41 -13.87
N ILE A 96 -4.98 3.84 -13.03
CA ILE A 96 -5.29 4.36 -11.69
C ILE A 96 -5.78 5.80 -11.83
N GLU A 97 -7.04 6.02 -11.45
CA GLU A 97 -7.66 7.35 -11.43
C GLU A 97 -6.99 8.23 -10.40
N GLN A 98 -6.63 9.44 -10.83
CA GLN A 98 -5.95 10.42 -10.01
C GLN A 98 -6.23 11.83 -10.54
N LYS A 99 -6.35 12.79 -9.62
CA LYS A 99 -6.54 14.20 -9.96
C LYS A 99 -5.42 15.02 -9.32
N LEU A 100 -4.72 15.81 -10.16
CA LEU A 100 -3.72 16.76 -9.66
C LEU A 100 -4.43 17.94 -9.03
N LEU A 101 -3.90 18.40 -7.91
CA LEU A 101 -4.43 19.51 -7.13
C LEU A 101 -3.38 20.60 -6.95
N THR A 102 -3.80 21.84 -7.05
CA THR A 102 -3.04 23.02 -6.63
C THR A 102 -3.07 23.13 -5.10
N GLN A 103 -2.17 23.93 -4.54
CA GLN A 103 -2.17 24.23 -3.09
C GLN A 103 -3.53 24.76 -2.62
N LYS A 104 -4.16 25.64 -3.42
CA LYS A 104 -5.46 26.23 -3.08
C LYS A 104 -6.55 25.17 -2.99
N GLU A 105 -6.68 24.29 -3.97
CA GLU A 105 -7.66 23.21 -3.98
C GLU A 105 -7.44 22.23 -2.80
N ILE A 106 -6.19 21.97 -2.43
CA ILE A 106 -5.88 21.13 -1.26
C ILE A 106 -6.34 21.80 0.03
N LEU A 107 -6.11 23.10 0.20
CA LEU A 107 -6.54 23.85 1.38
C LEU A 107 -8.06 24.03 1.45
N GLU A 108 -8.75 24.01 0.30
CA GLU A 108 -10.22 23.98 0.27
C GLU A 108 -10.78 22.62 0.77
N LEU A 109 -10.09 21.52 0.45
CA LEU A 109 -10.46 20.18 0.92
C LEU A 109 -10.07 19.94 2.38
N GLU A 110 -8.88 20.40 2.77
CA GLU A 110 -8.29 20.21 4.10
C GLU A 110 -7.79 21.53 4.69
N PRO A 111 -8.69 22.38 5.20
CA PRO A 111 -8.36 23.73 5.68
C PRO A 111 -7.36 23.79 6.84
N ASN A 112 -7.24 22.69 7.60
CA ASN A 112 -6.34 22.60 8.75
C ASN A 112 -4.89 22.27 8.39
N LEU A 113 -4.59 21.96 7.13
CA LEU A 113 -3.22 21.69 6.70
C LEU A 113 -2.40 22.99 6.67
N LYS A 114 -1.17 22.93 7.18
CA LYS A 114 -0.21 24.03 7.01
C LYS A 114 0.24 24.07 5.54
N PRO A 115 0.27 25.24 4.88
CA PRO A 115 0.60 25.39 3.45
C PRO A 115 2.11 25.27 3.17
N VAL A 116 2.73 24.18 3.63
CA VAL A 116 4.16 23.87 3.44
C VAL A 116 4.45 23.05 2.17
N PHE A 117 3.44 22.87 1.32
CA PHE A 117 3.46 22.15 0.06
C PHE A 117 3.04 23.07 -1.10
N ASP A 118 3.32 22.69 -2.32
CA ASP A 118 3.00 23.47 -3.52
C ASP A 118 1.92 22.83 -4.40
N ALA A 119 1.83 21.51 -4.36
CA ALA A 119 0.87 20.75 -5.15
C ALA A 119 0.61 19.37 -4.53
N GLY A 120 -0.36 18.64 -5.06
CA GLY A 120 -0.67 17.29 -4.63
C GLY A 120 -1.42 16.50 -5.67
N VAL A 121 -1.79 15.29 -5.30
CA VAL A 121 -2.67 14.40 -6.05
C VAL A 121 -3.68 13.78 -5.10
N ILE A 122 -4.93 13.70 -5.52
CA ILE A 122 -5.99 12.96 -4.83
C ILE A 122 -6.32 11.68 -5.58
N TYR A 123 -6.53 10.61 -4.83
CA TYR A 123 -7.08 9.33 -5.26
C TYR A 123 -8.46 9.21 -4.62
N GLU A 124 -9.50 9.65 -5.32
CA GLU A 124 -10.86 9.77 -4.78
C GLU A 124 -11.46 8.41 -4.39
N ASN A 125 -11.11 7.35 -5.13
CA ASN A 125 -11.59 5.98 -4.90
C ASN A 125 -10.82 5.23 -3.80
N ALA A 126 -9.87 5.86 -3.12
CA ALA A 126 -9.13 5.22 -2.05
C ALA A 126 -9.98 5.08 -0.78
N MET A 127 -9.85 3.92 -0.13
CA MET A 127 -10.49 3.62 1.15
C MET A 127 -9.50 3.72 2.29
N HIS A 128 -10.01 4.09 3.47
CA HIS A 128 -9.23 4.23 4.69
C HIS A 128 -9.80 3.35 5.79
N ALA A 129 -8.97 2.48 6.36
CA ALA A 129 -9.34 1.66 7.51
C ALA A 129 -9.21 2.49 8.80
N LYS A 130 -10.31 2.77 9.47
CA LYS A 130 -10.35 3.47 10.77
C LYS A 130 -9.96 2.54 11.92
N ASP A 131 -10.39 1.28 11.84
CA ASP A 131 -10.06 0.23 12.79
C ASP A 131 -9.68 -1.07 12.06
N PRO A 132 -8.40 -1.23 11.68
CA PRO A 132 -7.93 -2.45 11.02
C PRO A 132 -8.14 -3.72 11.83
N GLN A 133 -8.04 -3.64 13.15
CA GLN A 133 -8.26 -4.77 14.04
C GLN A 133 -9.74 -5.19 14.07
N GLY A 134 -10.65 -4.23 14.12
CA GLY A 134 -12.08 -4.47 14.03
C GLY A 134 -12.50 -5.11 12.72
N ILE A 135 -11.92 -4.64 11.60
CA ILE A 135 -12.12 -5.23 10.27
C ILE A 135 -11.68 -6.71 10.28
N LEU A 136 -10.45 -6.99 10.74
CA LEU A 136 -9.92 -8.35 10.81
C LEU A 136 -10.80 -9.26 11.67
N LYS A 137 -11.26 -8.80 12.84
CA LYS A 137 -12.14 -9.57 13.73
C LYS A 137 -13.48 -9.91 13.06
N LYS A 138 -14.08 -8.98 12.32
CA LYS A 138 -15.34 -9.23 11.62
C LYS A 138 -15.16 -10.22 10.46
N ILE A 139 -14.10 -10.08 9.66
CA ILE A 139 -13.78 -11.03 8.59
C ILE A 139 -13.50 -12.41 9.17
N PHE A 140 -12.74 -12.49 10.26
CA PHE A 140 -12.46 -13.76 10.95
C PHE A 140 -13.75 -14.42 11.48
N LYS A 141 -14.64 -13.62 12.08
CA LYS A 141 -15.93 -14.13 12.52
C LYS A 141 -16.75 -14.70 11.35
N LEU A 142 -16.86 -13.97 10.23
CA LEU A 142 -17.52 -14.45 9.03
C LEU A 142 -16.91 -15.77 8.51
N PHE A 143 -15.57 -15.87 8.51
CA PHE A 143 -14.87 -17.10 8.13
C PHE A 143 -15.27 -18.30 9.01
N ILE A 144 -15.32 -18.12 10.33
CA ILE A 144 -15.74 -19.17 11.27
C ILE A 144 -17.24 -19.50 11.08
N ASP A 145 -18.11 -18.48 10.96
CA ASP A 145 -19.54 -18.67 10.77
C ASP A 145 -19.86 -19.44 9.46
N LYS A 146 -19.01 -19.31 8.44
CA LYS A 146 -19.08 -20.10 7.19
C LYS A 146 -18.44 -21.49 7.28
N GLY A 147 -18.05 -21.94 8.46
CA GLY A 147 -17.47 -23.28 8.69
C GLY A 147 -15.95 -23.34 8.52
N GLY A 148 -15.28 -22.21 8.42
CA GLY A 148 -13.82 -22.14 8.42
C GLY A 148 -13.22 -22.64 9.72
N LYS A 149 -12.04 -23.28 9.66
CA LYS A 149 -11.31 -23.76 10.84
C LYS A 149 -10.03 -22.97 10.99
N PHE A 150 -9.78 -22.50 12.21
CA PHE A 150 -8.53 -21.82 12.55
C PHE A 150 -7.61 -22.77 13.30
N ILE A 151 -6.37 -22.89 12.83
CA ILE A 151 -5.30 -23.68 13.46
C ILE A 151 -4.13 -22.75 13.69
N GLN A 152 -3.68 -22.65 14.93
CA GLN A 152 -2.54 -21.80 15.33
C GLN A 152 -1.26 -22.63 15.34
N GLU A 153 -0.67 -22.83 14.15
CA GLU A 153 0.57 -23.58 13.99
C GLU A 153 1.50 -22.89 12.99
N ASN A 154 2.76 -23.31 12.98
CA ASN A 154 3.71 -22.83 11.98
C ASN A 154 3.57 -23.65 10.70
N ILE A 155 3.39 -22.98 9.57
CA ILE A 155 3.40 -23.63 8.26
C ILE A 155 4.83 -23.99 7.89
N LEU A 156 5.10 -25.29 7.75
CA LEU A 156 6.42 -25.81 7.38
C LEU A 156 6.59 -25.99 5.88
N SER A 157 5.54 -26.35 5.18
CA SER A 157 5.56 -26.51 3.72
C SER A 157 4.17 -26.36 3.13
N LEU A 158 4.11 -26.05 1.83
CA LEU A 158 2.88 -26.05 1.04
C LEU A 158 3.05 -26.99 -0.15
N LYS A 159 2.08 -27.89 -0.36
CA LYS A 159 2.08 -28.78 -1.52
C LYS A 159 0.75 -28.65 -2.25
N GLN A 160 0.80 -28.13 -3.45
CA GLN A 160 -0.36 -28.11 -4.34
C GLN A 160 -0.61 -29.50 -4.89
N ILE A 161 -1.83 -30.03 -4.72
CA ILE A 161 -2.24 -31.33 -5.21
C ILE A 161 -3.05 -31.17 -6.50
N SER A 162 -3.89 -30.13 -6.58
CA SER A 162 -4.69 -29.78 -7.76
C SER A 162 -4.88 -28.27 -7.82
N GLU A 163 -5.55 -27.75 -8.85
CA GLU A 163 -5.85 -26.32 -8.99
C GLU A 163 -6.57 -25.73 -7.75
N ASN A 164 -7.38 -26.53 -7.07
CA ASN A 164 -8.24 -26.09 -5.96
C ASN A 164 -7.87 -26.73 -4.61
N GLN A 165 -6.78 -27.50 -4.52
CA GLN A 165 -6.39 -28.18 -3.29
C GLN A 165 -4.90 -27.99 -2.98
N THR A 166 -4.63 -27.51 -1.78
CA THR A 166 -3.28 -27.39 -1.22
C THR A 166 -3.24 -28.07 0.15
N ILE A 167 -2.23 -28.91 0.39
CA ILE A 167 -1.90 -29.44 1.73
C ILE A 167 -0.89 -28.49 2.38
N ILE A 168 -1.09 -28.27 3.67
CA ILE A 168 -0.25 -27.47 4.55
C ILE A 168 0.46 -28.38 5.52
#